data_d3f3b92cb934fdae4cf8581d4b7ee98e
#
_entry.id   d3f3b92cb934fdae4cf8581d4b7ee98e
#
_cell.length_a   1.000
_cell.length_b   1.000
_cell.length_c   1.000
_cell.angle_alpha   90.00
_cell.angle_beta   90.00
_cell.angle_gamma   90.00
#
_symmetry.space_group_name_H-M   'P 1'
#
loop_
_entity.id
_entity.type
_entity.pdbx_description
1 polymer ?
#
loop_
_entity_poly.entity_id
_entity_poly.type
_entity_poly.pdbx_seq_one_letter_code
_entity_poly.pdbx_strand_id
1 'polypeptide(L)'
;MYTCTNSRTALNCGNGEQMNQKEGMELKEEMELVEQHLSEYLRDPGYGGAVGQILRDMEQSRGKRLRPRLLLMAGRYGQNFEQVRGRLCRLGALVELVHMASLIHDDIVDDAPLRRGLPTTQAKYGKDMAVYAGDLILSRIVQSLFRDGFTEVGAYFGDAVESMCLGELGQMECRGREDVTVEQYMRNIFGKTAALCRLACIAGAVESGCSPEVLKQLEELGINFGFMFQIRDDLLDFVSDTAEEGKLTQADFREGIYTLPVLYAMQDEKTRPQISGLVQKAKDGAFGNEEAALLKALVTSSGGLARAAADMELYAERALQAIDTLPDHGVSDVFRELLQAKCRVRSSR
;
A
#
# COMPACT_ATOMS: atom_id res chain seq x y z
N MET A 1 2.67 -13.60 19.22
CA MET A 1 3.53 -14.06 18.13
C MET A 1 2.61 -14.77 17.14
N TYR A 2 2.11 -14.05 16.15
CA TYR A 2 1.25 -14.65 15.12
C TYR A 2 2.15 -15.00 13.94
N THR A 3 2.35 -16.28 13.71
CA THR A 3 3.13 -16.80 12.58
C THR A 3 2.19 -17.64 11.73
N CYS A 4 2.09 -17.32 10.45
CA CYS A 4 1.51 -18.26 9.48
C CYS A 4 2.23 -19.62 9.59
N THR A 5 1.56 -20.60 10.15
CA THR A 5 2.08 -21.97 10.22
C THR A 5 1.80 -22.65 8.90
N ASN A 6 2.82 -22.72 8.04
CA ASN A 6 2.78 -23.57 6.85
C ASN A 6 3.52 -24.88 7.12
N SER A 7 2.75 -25.93 7.34
CA SER A 7 3.21 -27.32 7.24
C SER A 7 2.93 -27.82 5.82
N ARG A 8 3.90 -27.70 4.91
CA ARG A 8 4.16 -28.56 3.74
C ARG A 8 5.14 -27.84 2.81
N THR A 9 6.35 -28.32 2.75
CA THR A 9 7.07 -28.78 1.56
C THR A 9 8.57 -28.82 1.84
N ALA A 10 9.05 -29.98 2.21
CA ALA A 10 10.42 -30.37 1.95
C ALA A 10 10.37 -31.21 0.67
N LEU A 11 10.66 -30.64 -0.48
CA LEU A 11 11.05 -31.36 -1.71
C LEU A 11 11.59 -30.38 -2.75
N ASN A 12 12.79 -30.64 -3.20
CA ASN A 12 13.59 -30.00 -4.28
C ASN A 12 14.43 -28.74 -3.93
N CYS A 13 15.47 -28.95 -3.16
CA CYS A 13 16.40 -27.89 -2.77
C CYS A 13 17.56 -27.59 -3.76
N GLY A 14 17.63 -28.12 -4.96
CA GLY A 14 18.81 -27.91 -5.81
C GLY A 14 18.61 -26.96 -7.01
N ASN A 15 17.51 -27.10 -7.72
CA ASN A 15 17.21 -26.28 -8.90
C ASN A 15 16.41 -25.00 -8.59
N GLY A 16 15.61 -25.01 -7.53
CA GLY A 16 14.78 -23.88 -7.10
C GLY A 16 15.61 -22.70 -6.58
N GLU A 17 16.69 -22.96 -5.82
CA GLU A 17 17.54 -21.89 -5.30
C GLU A 17 18.31 -21.13 -6.39
N GLN A 18 18.76 -21.83 -7.44
CA GLN A 18 19.45 -21.17 -8.57
C GLN A 18 18.49 -20.37 -9.46
N MET A 19 17.28 -20.86 -9.70
CA MET A 19 16.23 -20.14 -10.42
C MET A 19 15.80 -18.90 -9.64
N ASN A 20 15.56 -19.03 -8.34
CA ASN A 20 15.17 -17.91 -7.46
C ASN A 20 16.27 -16.82 -7.40
N GLN A 21 17.54 -17.19 -7.42
CA GLN A 21 18.66 -16.23 -7.49
C GLN A 21 18.73 -15.51 -8.83
N LYS A 22 18.50 -16.20 -9.95
CA LYS A 22 18.50 -15.60 -11.29
C LYS A 22 17.34 -14.62 -11.45
N GLU A 23 16.12 -15.01 -11.07
CA GLU A 23 14.94 -14.14 -11.11
C GLU A 23 15.07 -12.95 -10.16
N GLY A 24 15.68 -13.14 -8.99
CA GLY A 24 16.02 -12.06 -8.08
C GLY A 24 17.00 -11.05 -8.67
N MET A 25 17.97 -11.50 -9.46
CA MET A 25 18.91 -10.62 -10.17
C MET A 25 18.23 -9.86 -11.32
N GLU A 26 17.42 -10.55 -12.13
CA GLU A 26 16.68 -9.92 -13.24
C GLU A 26 15.71 -8.88 -12.73
N LEU A 27 14.97 -9.16 -11.64
CA LEU A 27 14.07 -8.19 -11.02
C LEU A 27 14.83 -6.96 -10.49
N LYS A 28 16.08 -7.13 -10.05
CA LYS A 28 16.92 -6.01 -9.63
C LYS A 28 17.27 -5.08 -10.79
N GLU A 29 17.68 -5.65 -11.93
CA GLU A 29 17.98 -4.88 -13.15
C GLU A 29 16.73 -4.11 -13.65
N GLU A 30 15.56 -4.78 -13.64
CA GLU A 30 14.31 -4.14 -14.01
C GLU A 30 13.94 -2.99 -13.07
N MET A 31 14.18 -3.16 -11.77
CA MET A 31 13.96 -2.10 -10.80
C MET A 31 14.90 -0.90 -10.99
N GLU A 32 16.13 -1.13 -11.46
CA GLU A 32 17.04 -0.04 -11.84
C GLU A 32 16.51 0.74 -13.06
N LEU A 33 15.90 0.05 -14.04
CA LEU A 33 15.20 0.70 -15.17
C LEU A 33 13.96 1.47 -14.72
N VAL A 34 13.20 0.95 -13.77
CA VAL A 34 12.06 1.67 -13.16
C VAL A 34 12.54 2.99 -12.53
N GLU A 35 13.64 2.97 -11.78
CA GLU A 35 14.20 4.20 -11.18
C GLU A 35 14.67 5.20 -12.25
N GLN A 36 15.26 4.73 -13.35
CA GLN A 36 15.63 5.59 -14.47
C GLN A 36 14.40 6.27 -15.09
N HIS A 37 13.32 5.52 -15.33
CA HIS A 37 12.08 6.09 -15.86
C HIS A 37 11.43 7.04 -14.86
N LEU A 38 11.46 6.77 -13.55
CA LEU A 38 11.01 7.71 -12.53
C LEU A 38 11.78 9.04 -12.61
N SER A 39 13.12 8.97 -12.71
CA SER A 39 13.96 10.17 -12.89
C SER A 39 13.62 10.93 -14.17
N GLU A 40 13.33 10.23 -15.28
CA GLU A 40 12.89 10.86 -16.52
C GLU A 40 11.55 11.59 -16.36
N TYR A 41 10.58 10.96 -15.72
CA TYR A 41 9.27 11.55 -15.48
C TYR A 41 9.29 12.70 -14.48
N LEU A 42 10.23 12.70 -13.54
CA LEU A 42 10.41 13.76 -12.55
C LEU A 42 11.38 14.87 -13.00
N ARG A 43 11.92 14.79 -14.23
CA ARG A 43 12.80 15.82 -14.75
C ARG A 43 12.09 17.17 -14.85
N ASP A 44 12.78 18.24 -14.41
CA ASP A 44 12.31 19.61 -14.59
C ASP A 44 12.23 19.96 -16.08
N PRO A 45 11.08 20.39 -16.61
CA PRO A 45 10.94 20.79 -18.01
C PRO A 45 11.58 22.16 -18.32
N GLY A 46 12.38 22.70 -17.40
CA GLY A 46 13.10 23.98 -17.59
C GLY A 46 12.49 25.17 -16.85
N TYR A 47 11.55 24.91 -15.91
CA TYR A 47 10.99 25.99 -15.07
C TYR A 47 11.97 26.47 -14.00
N GLY A 48 12.85 25.58 -13.50
CA GLY A 48 13.76 25.92 -12.41
C GLY A 48 13.06 26.27 -11.11
N GLY A 49 13.70 27.07 -10.25
CA GLY A 49 13.11 27.58 -9.02
C GLY A 49 12.49 26.52 -8.11
N ALA A 50 11.35 26.82 -7.50
CA ALA A 50 10.64 25.92 -6.59
C ALA A 50 10.12 24.66 -7.29
N VAL A 51 9.64 24.76 -8.54
CA VAL A 51 9.15 23.59 -9.30
C VAL A 51 10.25 22.58 -9.51
N GLY A 52 11.42 23.02 -10.00
CA GLY A 52 12.57 22.14 -10.18
C GLY A 52 13.06 21.53 -8.86
N GLN A 53 12.96 22.27 -7.75
CA GLN A 53 13.35 21.75 -6.43
C GLN A 53 12.35 20.69 -5.92
N ILE A 54 11.04 20.92 -6.06
CA ILE A 54 10.01 19.94 -5.70
C ILE A 54 10.21 18.63 -6.45
N LEU A 55 10.43 18.68 -7.76
CA LEU A 55 10.65 17.50 -8.57
C LEU A 55 11.90 16.72 -8.14
N ARG A 56 12.99 17.42 -7.81
CA ARG A 56 14.22 16.79 -7.25
C ARG A 56 13.99 16.15 -5.87
N ASP A 57 13.25 16.84 -4.99
CA ASP A 57 12.91 16.30 -3.68
C ASP A 57 12.08 15.00 -3.81
N MET A 58 11.14 14.98 -4.76
CA MET A 58 10.36 13.78 -5.07
C MET A 58 11.25 12.64 -5.60
N GLU A 59 12.17 12.93 -6.51
CA GLU A 59 13.11 11.94 -7.04
C GLU A 59 13.99 11.34 -5.94
N GLN A 60 14.42 12.15 -4.96
CA GLN A 60 15.20 11.70 -3.82
C GLN A 60 14.39 10.91 -2.78
N SER A 61 13.06 11.00 -2.82
CA SER A 61 12.16 10.27 -1.93
C SER A 61 12.17 8.77 -2.23
N ARG A 62 13.12 8.06 -1.61
CA ARG A 62 13.27 6.61 -1.79
C ARG A 62 12.19 5.85 -1.02
N GLY A 63 11.43 5.01 -1.74
CA GLY A 63 10.48 4.04 -1.21
C GLY A 63 10.94 2.61 -1.42
N LYS A 64 10.17 1.64 -0.88
CA LYS A 64 10.43 0.20 -1.11
C LYS A 64 10.03 -0.27 -2.51
N ARG A 65 9.42 0.60 -3.32
CA ARG A 65 8.96 0.32 -4.70
C ARG A 65 8.17 -0.99 -4.80
N LEU A 66 7.26 -1.19 -3.87
CA LEU A 66 6.49 -2.43 -3.78
C LEU A 66 5.59 -2.65 -5.00
N ARG A 67 4.92 -1.59 -5.45
CA ARG A 67 3.96 -1.65 -6.56
C ARG A 67 4.62 -1.94 -7.90
N PRO A 68 5.75 -1.30 -8.29
CA PRO A 68 6.52 -1.71 -9.46
C PRO A 68 6.97 -3.17 -9.41
N ARG A 69 7.35 -3.68 -8.24
CA ARG A 69 7.72 -5.10 -8.08
C ARG A 69 6.53 -6.02 -8.36
N LEU A 70 5.35 -5.73 -7.81
CA LEU A 70 4.13 -6.49 -8.07
C LEU A 70 3.81 -6.51 -9.57
N LEU A 71 3.93 -5.37 -10.26
CA LEU A 71 3.69 -5.25 -11.70
C LEU A 71 4.64 -6.13 -12.51
N LEU A 72 5.95 -6.02 -12.25
CA LEU A 72 6.97 -6.77 -12.97
C LEU A 72 6.82 -8.29 -12.74
N MET A 73 6.53 -8.69 -11.51
CA MET A 73 6.29 -10.09 -11.16
C MET A 73 5.02 -10.62 -11.84
N ALA A 74 3.93 -9.85 -11.86
CA ALA A 74 2.70 -10.21 -12.55
C ALA A 74 2.91 -10.32 -14.06
N GLY A 75 3.70 -9.42 -14.65
CA GLY A 75 4.02 -9.44 -16.07
C GLY A 75 4.74 -10.71 -16.53
N ARG A 76 5.50 -11.39 -15.64
CA ARG A 76 6.22 -12.62 -15.99
C ARG A 76 5.34 -13.80 -16.38
N TYR A 77 4.07 -13.77 -16.05
CA TYR A 77 3.11 -14.80 -16.48
C TYR A 77 2.59 -14.60 -17.92
N GLY A 78 2.90 -13.46 -18.54
CA GLY A 78 2.45 -13.16 -19.89
C GLY A 78 3.36 -13.72 -20.98
N GLN A 79 2.78 -14.11 -22.12
CA GLN A 79 3.49 -14.71 -23.26
C GLN A 79 4.51 -13.74 -23.89
N ASN A 80 4.28 -12.43 -23.75
CA ASN A 80 5.09 -11.40 -24.40
C ASN A 80 6.05 -10.71 -23.43
N PHE A 81 6.27 -11.27 -22.24
CA PHE A 81 7.07 -10.62 -21.17
C PHE A 81 8.41 -10.08 -21.69
N GLU A 82 9.21 -10.92 -22.37
CA GLU A 82 10.54 -10.52 -22.86
C GLU A 82 10.48 -9.39 -23.90
N GLN A 83 9.44 -9.38 -24.74
CA GLN A 83 9.27 -8.35 -25.78
C GLN A 83 8.83 -7.01 -25.18
N VAL A 84 8.05 -7.04 -24.09
CA VAL A 84 7.51 -5.83 -23.47
C VAL A 84 8.21 -5.43 -22.16
N ARG A 85 9.29 -6.11 -21.79
CA ARG A 85 10.02 -5.90 -20.52
C ARG A 85 10.34 -4.43 -20.24
N GLY A 86 10.85 -3.70 -21.24
CA GLY A 86 11.12 -2.26 -21.09
C GLY A 86 9.84 -1.42 -20.93
N ARG A 87 8.73 -1.82 -21.55
CA ARG A 87 7.44 -1.16 -21.38
C ARG A 87 6.86 -1.43 -19.99
N LEU A 88 7.02 -2.64 -19.47
CA LEU A 88 6.64 -2.98 -18.09
C LEU A 88 7.40 -2.14 -17.05
N CYS A 89 8.69 -1.88 -17.26
CA CYS A 89 9.48 -0.99 -16.39
C CYS A 89 8.92 0.46 -16.43
N ARG A 90 8.52 0.96 -17.61
CA ARG A 90 7.85 2.27 -17.72
C ARG A 90 6.50 2.30 -16.99
N LEU A 91 5.66 1.28 -17.17
CA LEU A 91 4.41 1.14 -16.45
C LEU A 91 4.62 1.06 -14.93
N GLY A 92 5.64 0.33 -14.48
CA GLY A 92 6.02 0.28 -13.09
C GLY A 92 6.35 1.66 -12.51
N ALA A 93 7.07 2.49 -13.28
CA ALA A 93 7.34 3.87 -12.89
C ALA A 93 6.06 4.71 -12.84
N LEU A 94 5.12 4.55 -13.80
CA LEU A 94 3.84 5.28 -13.79
C LEU A 94 2.96 4.87 -12.60
N VAL A 95 2.90 3.60 -12.23
CA VAL A 95 2.17 3.13 -11.04
C VAL A 95 2.78 3.72 -9.76
N GLU A 96 4.11 3.80 -9.67
CA GLU A 96 4.77 4.44 -8.52
C GLU A 96 4.53 5.95 -8.48
N LEU A 97 4.45 6.62 -9.64
CA LEU A 97 4.08 8.05 -9.72
C LEU A 97 2.66 8.30 -9.19
N VAL A 98 1.68 7.41 -9.48
CA VAL A 98 0.34 7.51 -8.86
C VAL A 98 0.47 7.50 -7.34
N HIS A 99 1.26 6.55 -6.80
CA HIS A 99 1.49 6.50 -5.36
C HIS A 99 2.18 7.77 -4.82
N MET A 100 3.16 8.29 -5.53
CA MET A 100 3.86 9.52 -5.10
C MET A 100 2.93 10.74 -5.11
N ALA A 101 2.06 10.86 -6.11
CA ALA A 101 1.06 11.91 -6.18
C ALA A 101 0.04 11.80 -5.03
N SER A 102 -0.47 10.59 -4.74
CA SER A 102 -1.37 10.38 -3.61
C SER A 102 -0.73 10.78 -2.28
N LEU A 103 0.53 10.39 -2.05
CA LEU A 103 1.24 10.77 -0.82
C LEU A 103 1.39 12.28 -0.64
N ILE A 104 1.55 13.06 -1.72
CA ILE A 104 1.61 14.53 -1.64
C ILE A 104 0.26 15.10 -1.23
N HIS A 105 -0.84 14.60 -1.82
CA HIS A 105 -2.19 15.03 -1.48
C HIS A 105 -2.57 14.61 -0.06
N ASP A 106 -2.23 13.38 0.36
CA ASP A 106 -2.43 12.89 1.73
C ASP A 106 -1.71 13.77 2.76
N ASP A 107 -0.44 14.14 2.49
CA ASP A 107 0.32 15.04 3.37
C ASP A 107 -0.36 16.40 3.58
N ILE A 108 -1.10 16.91 2.57
CA ILE A 108 -1.88 18.17 2.67
C ILE A 108 -3.11 17.97 3.53
N VAL A 109 -3.83 16.86 3.31
CA VAL A 109 -5.07 16.53 4.01
C VAL A 109 -4.81 16.29 5.50
N ASP A 110 -3.73 15.56 5.80
CA ASP A 110 -3.32 15.21 7.17
C ASP A 110 -2.51 16.33 7.86
N ASP A 111 -2.27 17.46 7.16
CA ASP A 111 -1.40 18.55 7.62
C ASP A 111 -0.04 18.05 8.12
N ALA A 112 0.48 17.01 7.50
CA ALA A 112 1.66 16.29 7.94
C ALA A 112 2.93 17.13 7.71
N PRO A 113 3.70 17.47 8.77
CA PRO A 113 4.93 18.25 8.61
C PRO A 113 6.09 17.41 8.10
N LEU A 114 6.11 16.13 8.42
CA LEU A 114 7.20 15.21 8.13
C LEU A 114 6.68 13.88 7.55
N ARG A 115 7.39 13.36 6.55
CA ARG A 115 7.21 12.00 6.04
C ARG A 115 8.56 11.27 6.01
N ARG A 116 8.66 10.13 6.70
CA ARG A 116 9.92 9.37 6.83
C ARG A 116 11.10 10.21 7.33
N GLY A 117 10.82 11.14 8.26
CA GLY A 117 11.83 12.01 8.85
C GLY A 117 12.26 13.22 7.98
N LEU A 118 11.68 13.37 6.78
CA LEU A 118 11.93 14.51 5.88
C LEU A 118 10.71 15.44 5.86
N PRO A 119 10.90 16.77 5.69
CA PRO A 119 9.80 17.70 5.50
C PRO A 119 8.95 17.32 4.28
N THR A 120 7.61 17.36 4.44
CA THR A 120 6.67 17.13 3.33
C THR A 120 6.71 18.29 2.32
N THR A 121 6.19 18.06 1.12
CA THR A 121 6.12 19.11 0.09
C THR A 121 5.33 20.32 0.61
N GLN A 122 4.19 20.07 1.27
CA GLN A 122 3.36 21.14 1.83
C GLN A 122 4.07 21.91 2.98
N ALA A 123 4.84 21.24 3.82
CA ALA A 123 5.58 21.90 4.90
C ALA A 123 6.73 22.75 4.38
N LYS A 124 7.35 22.37 3.25
CA LYS A 124 8.52 23.06 2.68
C LYS A 124 8.13 24.18 1.72
N TYR A 125 7.07 24.01 0.93
CA TYR A 125 6.70 24.92 -0.17
C TYR A 125 5.30 25.51 -0.05
N GLY A 126 4.51 25.12 0.95
CA GLY A 126 3.12 25.52 1.14
C GLY A 126 2.13 24.59 0.45
N LYS A 127 0.88 24.61 0.94
CA LYS A 127 -0.21 23.73 0.48
C LYS A 127 -0.54 23.92 -0.99
N ASP A 128 -0.58 25.17 -1.47
CA ASP A 128 -0.90 25.50 -2.86
C ASP A 128 0.10 24.85 -3.83
N MET A 129 1.39 24.97 -3.53
CA MET A 129 2.45 24.35 -4.33
C MET A 129 2.38 22.82 -4.29
N ALA A 130 2.02 22.24 -3.16
CA ALA A 130 1.90 20.80 -3.01
C ALA A 130 0.70 20.25 -3.82
N VAL A 131 -0.47 20.93 -3.82
CA VAL A 131 -1.62 20.55 -4.66
C VAL A 131 -1.20 20.49 -6.13
N TYR A 132 -0.63 21.57 -6.65
CA TYR A 132 -0.21 21.61 -8.06
C TYR A 132 0.96 20.67 -8.38
N ALA A 133 1.81 20.32 -7.40
CA ALA A 133 2.85 19.33 -7.59
C ALA A 133 2.24 17.92 -7.80
N GLY A 134 1.26 17.54 -6.99
CA GLY A 134 0.52 16.28 -7.18
C GLY A 134 -0.21 16.24 -8.52
N ASP A 135 -0.91 17.31 -8.89
CA ASP A 135 -1.64 17.46 -10.17
C ASP A 135 -0.69 17.40 -11.38
N LEU A 136 0.49 18.01 -11.28
CA LEU A 136 1.51 17.93 -12.31
C LEU A 136 1.94 16.47 -12.56
N ILE A 137 2.12 15.70 -11.51
CA ILE A 137 2.47 14.27 -11.64
C ILE A 137 1.32 13.50 -12.29
N LEU A 138 0.08 13.69 -11.85
CA LEU A 138 -1.10 13.06 -12.48
C LEU A 138 -1.21 13.42 -13.97
N SER A 139 -0.95 14.68 -14.33
CA SER A 139 -0.91 15.13 -15.72
C SER A 139 0.17 14.39 -16.53
N ARG A 140 1.36 14.20 -15.96
CA ARG A 140 2.45 13.44 -16.61
C ARG A 140 2.12 11.98 -16.82
N ILE A 141 1.42 11.36 -15.86
CA ILE A 141 0.94 9.98 -15.99
C ILE A 141 -0.01 9.89 -17.18
N VAL A 142 -1.04 10.74 -17.24
CA VAL A 142 -2.01 10.76 -18.35
C VAL A 142 -1.29 10.96 -19.68
N GLN A 143 -0.41 11.95 -19.77
CA GLN A 143 0.39 12.23 -20.97
C GLN A 143 1.19 11.00 -21.43
N SER A 144 1.83 10.29 -20.48
CA SER A 144 2.69 9.14 -20.78
C SER A 144 1.88 7.92 -21.21
N LEU A 145 0.72 7.68 -20.59
CA LEU A 145 -0.19 6.59 -21.00
C LEU A 145 -0.59 6.73 -22.48
N PHE A 146 -0.91 7.93 -22.93
CA PHE A 146 -1.27 8.18 -24.34
C PHE A 146 -0.05 8.17 -25.26
N ARG A 147 1.03 8.86 -24.90
CA ARG A 147 2.23 8.98 -25.75
C ARG A 147 2.91 7.64 -25.99
N ASP A 148 2.97 6.81 -24.95
CA ASP A 148 3.68 5.53 -24.97
C ASP A 148 2.74 4.37 -25.40
N GLY A 149 1.48 4.69 -25.74
CA GLY A 149 0.50 3.74 -26.31
C GLY A 149 -0.02 2.70 -25.32
N PHE A 150 -0.16 3.04 -24.03
CA PHE A 150 -0.72 2.18 -22.99
C PHE A 150 -2.26 2.28 -22.92
N THR A 151 -2.93 2.19 -24.08
CA THR A 151 -4.38 2.43 -24.19
C THR A 151 -5.23 1.39 -23.46
N GLU A 152 -4.85 0.12 -23.51
CA GLU A 152 -5.57 -0.96 -22.81
C GLU A 152 -5.43 -0.85 -21.30
N VAL A 153 -4.26 -0.45 -20.81
CA VAL A 153 -3.97 -0.31 -19.38
C VAL A 153 -4.52 1.01 -18.83
N GLY A 154 -4.70 2.03 -19.69
CA GLY A 154 -5.10 3.38 -19.28
C GLY A 154 -6.45 3.43 -18.54
N ALA A 155 -7.43 2.59 -18.92
CA ALA A 155 -8.71 2.50 -18.22
C ALA A 155 -8.52 2.04 -16.76
N TYR A 156 -7.67 1.04 -16.52
CA TYR A 156 -7.39 0.54 -15.17
C TYR A 156 -6.66 1.57 -14.30
N PHE A 157 -5.84 2.46 -14.91
CA PHE A 157 -5.27 3.61 -14.18
C PHE A 157 -6.37 4.58 -13.73
N GLY A 158 -7.33 4.87 -14.61
CA GLY A 158 -8.50 5.69 -14.27
C GLY A 158 -9.29 5.11 -13.11
N ASP A 159 -9.68 3.84 -13.21
CA ASP A 159 -10.43 3.10 -12.18
C ASP A 159 -9.69 3.09 -10.82
N ALA A 160 -8.36 2.93 -10.85
CA ALA A 160 -7.58 2.91 -9.62
C ALA A 160 -7.53 4.31 -8.95
N VAL A 161 -7.29 5.37 -9.73
CA VAL A 161 -7.26 6.74 -9.20
C VAL A 161 -8.64 7.14 -8.67
N GLU A 162 -9.73 6.82 -9.39
CA GLU A 162 -11.09 7.03 -8.91
C GLU A 162 -11.34 6.30 -7.58
N SER A 163 -10.99 5.00 -7.52
CA SER A 163 -11.14 4.20 -6.29
C SER A 163 -10.35 4.80 -5.13
N MET A 164 -9.12 5.29 -5.38
CA MET A 164 -8.29 5.94 -4.35
C MET A 164 -8.96 7.21 -3.82
N CYS A 165 -9.49 8.06 -4.71
CA CYS A 165 -10.21 9.26 -4.30
C CYS A 165 -11.48 8.92 -3.49
N LEU A 166 -12.26 7.93 -3.93
CA LEU A 166 -13.45 7.48 -3.22
C LEU A 166 -13.11 6.88 -1.85
N GLY A 167 -11.99 6.16 -1.73
CA GLY A 167 -11.51 5.63 -0.46
C GLY A 167 -11.15 6.73 0.55
N GLU A 168 -10.43 7.76 0.10
CA GLU A 168 -10.07 8.90 0.96
C GLU A 168 -11.30 9.74 1.34
N LEU A 169 -12.19 10.05 0.39
CA LEU A 169 -13.45 10.73 0.68
C LEU A 169 -14.31 9.95 1.69
N GLY A 170 -14.42 8.63 1.52
CA GLY A 170 -15.14 7.77 2.45
C GLY A 170 -14.48 7.74 3.84
N GLN A 171 -13.15 7.76 3.93
CA GLN A 171 -12.43 7.86 5.21
C GLN A 171 -12.71 9.21 5.89
N MET A 172 -12.73 10.32 5.14
CA MET A 172 -13.05 11.64 5.67
C MET A 172 -14.50 11.70 6.19
N GLU A 173 -15.46 11.12 5.48
CA GLU A 173 -16.86 11.03 5.94
C GLU A 173 -17.02 10.19 7.21
N CYS A 174 -16.15 9.21 7.42
CA CYS A 174 -16.13 8.36 8.61
C CYS A 174 -15.40 9.00 9.80
N ARG A 175 -14.63 10.07 9.58
CA ARG A 175 -13.75 10.67 10.61
C ARG A 175 -14.52 11.13 11.83
N GLY A 176 -14.13 10.64 13.01
CA GLY A 176 -14.75 10.97 14.30
C GLY A 176 -16.13 10.36 14.54
N ARG A 177 -16.60 9.48 13.67
CA ARG A 177 -17.91 8.79 13.81
C ARG A 177 -17.74 7.45 14.49
N GLU A 178 -18.59 7.18 15.48
CA GLU A 178 -18.60 5.93 16.26
C GLU A 178 -19.47 4.82 15.66
N ASP A 179 -20.24 5.14 14.62
CA ASP A 179 -21.15 4.22 13.92
C ASP A 179 -20.54 3.64 12.63
N VAL A 180 -19.24 3.84 12.42
CA VAL A 180 -18.52 3.28 11.26
C VAL A 180 -18.57 1.76 11.30
N THR A 181 -18.99 1.17 10.19
CA THR A 181 -19.06 -0.29 10.06
C THR A 181 -17.76 -0.87 9.49
N VAL A 182 -17.51 -2.17 9.76
CA VAL A 182 -16.40 -2.90 9.14
C VAL A 182 -16.47 -2.85 7.62
N GLU A 183 -17.69 -2.91 7.04
CA GLU A 183 -17.88 -2.81 5.60
C GLU A 183 -17.44 -1.45 5.04
N GLN A 184 -17.77 -0.34 5.73
CA GLN A 184 -17.30 1.00 5.35
C GLN A 184 -15.77 1.09 5.42
N TYR A 185 -15.17 0.59 6.50
CA TYR A 185 -13.72 0.50 6.62
C TYR A 185 -13.11 -0.31 5.47
N MET A 186 -13.64 -1.49 5.15
CA MET A 186 -13.11 -2.33 4.06
C MET A 186 -13.20 -1.64 2.69
N ARG A 187 -14.29 -0.89 2.42
CA ARG A 187 -14.40 -0.07 1.20
C ARG A 187 -13.33 1.03 1.14
N ASN A 188 -13.11 1.71 2.27
CA ASN A 188 -12.13 2.80 2.34
C ASN A 188 -10.70 2.27 2.11
N ILE A 189 -10.30 1.16 2.76
CA ILE A 189 -8.96 0.60 2.56
C ILE A 189 -8.79 -0.09 1.21
N PHE A 190 -9.88 -0.54 0.57
CA PHE A 190 -9.81 -0.94 -0.83
C PHE A 190 -9.31 0.22 -1.69
N GLY A 191 -9.94 1.38 -1.61
CA GLY A 191 -9.53 2.57 -2.35
C GLY A 191 -8.12 3.01 -1.96
N LYS A 192 -7.89 3.26 -0.67
CA LYS A 192 -6.62 3.79 -0.16
C LYS A 192 -5.40 2.93 -0.53
N THR A 193 -5.52 1.61 -0.48
CA THR A 193 -4.36 0.71 -0.59
C THR A 193 -4.52 -0.40 -1.63
N ALA A 194 -5.67 -1.12 -1.63
CA ALA A 194 -5.81 -2.31 -2.45
C ALA A 194 -5.96 -2.00 -3.94
N ALA A 195 -6.62 -0.90 -4.30
CA ALA A 195 -6.84 -0.50 -5.69
C ALA A 195 -5.52 -0.31 -6.46
N LEU A 196 -4.50 0.27 -5.84
CA LEU A 196 -3.21 0.47 -6.49
C LEU A 196 -2.35 -0.82 -6.54
N CYS A 197 -2.51 -1.73 -5.59
CA CYS A 197 -1.91 -3.08 -5.68
C CYS A 197 -2.57 -3.91 -6.78
N ARG A 198 -3.91 -3.83 -6.90
CA ARG A 198 -4.70 -4.40 -7.99
C ARG A 198 -4.23 -3.87 -9.34
N LEU A 199 -4.13 -2.54 -9.49
CA LEU A 199 -3.63 -1.90 -10.71
C LEU A 199 -2.26 -2.45 -11.10
N ALA A 200 -1.33 -2.56 -10.14
CA ALA A 200 0.01 -3.05 -10.41
C ALA A 200 -0.02 -4.47 -11.02
N CYS A 201 -0.79 -5.38 -10.44
CA CYS A 201 -0.92 -6.75 -10.95
C CYS A 201 -1.60 -6.79 -12.33
N ILE A 202 -2.70 -6.05 -12.50
CA ILE A 202 -3.44 -6.00 -13.79
C ILE A 202 -2.58 -5.38 -14.88
N ALA A 203 -1.92 -4.26 -14.62
CA ALA A 203 -1.12 -3.57 -15.61
C ALA A 203 0.03 -4.45 -16.14
N GLY A 204 0.68 -5.20 -15.24
CA GLY A 204 1.70 -6.18 -15.62
C GLY A 204 1.12 -7.30 -16.49
N ALA A 205 -0.02 -7.86 -16.09
CA ALA A 205 -0.67 -8.96 -16.78
C ALA A 205 -1.20 -8.57 -18.19
N VAL A 206 -1.88 -7.43 -18.29
CA VAL A 206 -2.45 -6.94 -19.56
C VAL A 206 -1.33 -6.62 -20.55
N GLU A 207 -0.34 -5.83 -20.17
CA GLU A 207 0.74 -5.42 -21.05
C GLU A 207 1.58 -6.61 -21.54
N SER A 208 1.74 -7.64 -20.72
CA SER A 208 2.50 -8.85 -21.12
C SER A 208 1.68 -9.90 -21.84
N GLY A 209 0.36 -9.72 -22.02
CA GLY A 209 -0.52 -10.64 -22.74
C GLY A 209 -0.83 -11.91 -21.95
N CYS A 210 -1.15 -11.80 -20.67
CA CYS A 210 -1.68 -12.92 -19.89
C CYS A 210 -3.05 -13.38 -20.40
N SER A 211 -3.38 -14.66 -20.21
CA SER A 211 -4.74 -15.14 -20.46
C SER A 211 -5.74 -14.52 -19.49
N PRO A 212 -7.05 -14.48 -19.84
CA PRO A 212 -8.10 -13.96 -18.96
C PRO A 212 -8.13 -14.65 -17.58
N GLU A 213 -7.84 -15.95 -17.54
CA GLU A 213 -7.81 -16.75 -16.32
C GLU A 213 -6.65 -16.31 -15.41
N VAL A 214 -5.45 -16.13 -15.99
CA VAL A 214 -4.26 -15.64 -15.27
C VAL A 214 -4.47 -14.21 -14.82
N LEU A 215 -5.02 -13.33 -15.67
CA LEU A 215 -5.34 -11.96 -15.33
C LEU A 215 -6.26 -11.89 -14.10
N LYS A 216 -7.32 -12.71 -14.08
CA LYS A 216 -8.25 -12.78 -12.94
C LYS A 216 -7.54 -13.18 -11.64
N GLN A 217 -6.65 -14.17 -11.67
CA GLN A 217 -5.92 -14.60 -10.47
C GLN A 217 -4.93 -13.54 -9.98
N LEU A 218 -4.27 -12.82 -10.90
CA LEU A 218 -3.36 -11.73 -10.55
C LEU A 218 -4.13 -10.52 -10.01
N GLU A 219 -5.34 -10.25 -10.50
CA GLU A 219 -6.24 -9.24 -9.92
C GLU A 219 -6.62 -9.58 -8.48
N GLU A 220 -7.06 -10.82 -8.23
CA GLU A 220 -7.38 -11.32 -6.88
C GLU A 220 -6.16 -11.27 -5.95
N LEU A 221 -4.99 -11.63 -6.44
CA LEU A 221 -3.73 -11.51 -5.71
C LEU A 221 -3.48 -10.06 -5.28
N GLY A 222 -3.59 -9.10 -6.22
CA GLY A 222 -3.36 -7.68 -5.95
C GLY A 222 -4.32 -7.12 -4.90
N ILE A 223 -5.61 -7.45 -4.99
CA ILE A 223 -6.65 -7.02 -4.04
C ILE A 223 -6.36 -7.58 -2.64
N ASN A 224 -6.18 -8.89 -2.54
CA ASN A 224 -5.99 -9.56 -1.24
C ASN A 224 -4.65 -9.14 -0.60
N PHE A 225 -3.59 -8.96 -1.39
CA PHE A 225 -2.33 -8.40 -0.92
C PHE A 225 -2.51 -7.00 -0.34
N GLY A 226 -3.28 -6.14 -1.01
CA GLY A 226 -3.54 -4.78 -0.54
C GLY A 226 -4.32 -4.74 0.77
N PHE A 227 -5.36 -5.56 0.93
CA PHE A 227 -6.10 -5.70 2.19
C PHE A 227 -5.20 -6.20 3.33
N MET A 228 -4.49 -7.30 3.10
CA MET A 228 -3.53 -7.84 4.08
C MET A 228 -2.51 -6.78 4.51
N PHE A 229 -1.97 -6.04 3.55
CA PHE A 229 -0.94 -5.03 3.81
C PHE A 229 -1.48 -3.88 4.67
N GLN A 230 -2.69 -3.36 4.38
CA GLN A 230 -3.29 -2.28 5.15
C GLN A 230 -3.68 -2.73 6.55
N ILE A 231 -4.39 -3.87 6.69
CA ILE A 231 -4.76 -4.40 8.03
C ILE A 231 -3.52 -4.65 8.89
N ARG A 232 -2.43 -5.14 8.27
CA ARG A 232 -1.15 -5.27 8.98
C ARG A 232 -0.62 -3.93 9.49
N ASP A 233 -0.64 -2.88 8.67
CA ASP A 233 -0.15 -1.57 9.08
C ASP A 233 -1.00 -0.99 10.22
N ASP A 234 -2.32 -1.19 10.19
CA ASP A 234 -3.24 -0.83 11.29
C ASP A 234 -2.94 -1.62 12.58
N LEU A 235 -2.62 -2.91 12.46
CA LEU A 235 -2.19 -3.71 13.61
C LEU A 235 -0.87 -3.23 14.21
N LEU A 236 0.08 -2.82 13.36
CA LEU A 236 1.38 -2.31 13.82
C LEU A 236 1.25 -1.04 14.65
N ASP A 237 0.27 -0.18 14.39
CA ASP A 237 0.00 1.01 15.20
C ASP A 237 -0.35 0.67 16.67
N PHE A 238 -0.86 -0.55 16.91
CA PHE A 238 -1.14 -1.05 18.27
C PHE A 238 -0.01 -1.87 18.90
N VAL A 239 0.86 -2.50 18.10
CA VAL A 239 1.84 -3.49 18.59
C VAL A 239 3.25 -2.92 18.72
N SER A 240 3.56 -1.84 17.97
CA SER A 240 4.88 -1.22 18.02
C SER A 240 5.13 -0.57 19.39
N ASP A 241 6.27 -0.90 20.01
CA ASP A 241 6.70 -0.24 21.23
C ASP A 241 7.41 1.06 20.86
N THR A 242 6.73 2.17 21.05
CA THR A 242 7.16 3.51 20.62
C THR A 242 8.14 4.21 21.56
N ALA A 243 8.49 3.60 22.66
CA ALA A 243 9.48 4.16 23.58
C ALA A 243 10.86 4.41 22.95
N GLU A 244 11.20 3.68 21.86
CA GLU A 244 12.50 3.82 21.18
C GLU A 244 12.51 4.85 20.03
N GLU A 245 11.34 5.23 19.46
CA GLU A 245 11.28 6.10 18.27
C GLU A 245 10.66 7.49 18.51
N GLY A 246 10.17 7.78 19.71
CA GLY A 246 9.55 9.07 20.03
C GLY A 246 8.24 9.36 19.26
N LYS A 247 7.66 8.36 18.59
CA LYS A 247 6.38 8.50 17.89
C LYS A 247 5.22 8.23 18.84
N LEU A 248 4.18 9.05 18.72
CA LEU A 248 2.91 8.82 19.42
C LEU A 248 2.23 7.60 18.79
N THR A 249 1.92 6.57 19.59
CA THR A 249 1.10 5.41 19.17
C THR A 249 -0.33 5.83 18.89
N GLN A 250 -1.03 5.05 18.07
CA GLN A 250 -2.45 5.22 17.77
C GLN A 250 -2.76 6.61 17.20
N ALA A 251 -1.91 7.01 16.23
CA ALA A 251 -2.06 8.27 15.52
C ALA A 251 -3.43 8.33 14.83
N ASP A 252 -3.85 7.26 14.16
CA ASP A 252 -5.13 7.17 13.48
C ASP A 252 -6.31 7.44 14.44
N PHE A 253 -6.30 6.85 15.63
CA PHE A 253 -7.36 7.06 16.60
C PHE A 253 -7.42 8.52 17.07
N ARG A 254 -6.27 9.16 17.29
CA ARG A 254 -6.19 10.59 17.67
C ARG A 254 -6.81 11.49 16.61
N GLU A 255 -6.65 11.12 15.36
CA GLU A 255 -7.19 11.84 14.21
C GLU A 255 -8.66 11.51 13.92
N GLY A 256 -9.27 10.61 14.71
CA GLY A 256 -10.64 10.17 14.55
C GLY A 256 -10.83 9.12 13.46
N ILE A 257 -9.75 8.44 13.06
CA ILE A 257 -9.77 7.32 12.13
C ILE A 257 -9.78 6.02 12.95
N TYR A 258 -10.89 5.29 12.89
CA TYR A 258 -11.06 4.06 13.67
C TYR A 258 -10.79 2.86 12.77
N THR A 259 -9.62 2.26 12.98
CA THR A 259 -9.14 1.10 12.21
C THR A 259 -9.77 -0.20 12.69
N LEU A 260 -9.58 -1.27 11.95
CA LEU A 260 -10.25 -2.56 12.15
C LEU A 260 -10.19 -3.08 13.59
N PRO A 261 -9.05 -3.03 14.31
CA PRO A 261 -8.99 -3.46 15.71
C PRO A 261 -9.96 -2.70 16.62
N VAL A 262 -10.08 -1.38 16.42
CA VAL A 262 -10.98 -0.52 17.19
C VAL A 262 -12.43 -0.82 16.84
N LEU A 263 -12.76 -0.94 15.56
CA LEU A 263 -14.13 -1.24 15.12
C LEU A 263 -14.62 -2.56 15.70
N TYR A 264 -13.77 -3.57 15.78
CA TYR A 264 -14.12 -4.83 16.46
C TYR A 264 -14.31 -4.67 17.97
N ALA A 265 -13.45 -3.89 18.62
CA ALA A 265 -13.59 -3.62 20.05
C ALA A 265 -14.86 -2.83 20.37
N MET A 266 -15.32 -1.97 19.46
CA MET A 266 -16.58 -1.21 19.61
C MET A 266 -17.84 -2.07 19.39
N GLN A 267 -17.71 -3.30 18.87
CA GLN A 267 -18.83 -4.25 18.80
C GLN A 267 -19.11 -4.94 20.14
N ASP A 268 -18.17 -4.92 21.08
CA ASP A 268 -18.33 -5.49 22.42
C ASP A 268 -19.03 -4.48 23.35
N GLU A 269 -20.17 -4.88 23.93
CA GLU A 269 -21.00 -4.03 24.80
C GLU A 269 -20.28 -3.53 26.06
N LYS A 270 -19.24 -4.25 26.53
CA LYS A 270 -18.47 -3.87 27.73
C LYS A 270 -17.40 -2.84 27.45
N THR A 271 -16.75 -2.94 26.30
CA THR A 271 -15.66 -2.04 25.93
C THR A 271 -16.13 -0.80 25.20
N ARG A 272 -17.23 -0.87 24.45
CA ARG A 272 -17.78 0.24 23.69
C ARG A 272 -17.94 1.54 24.48
N PRO A 273 -18.58 1.57 25.67
CA PRO A 273 -18.75 2.83 26.42
C PRO A 273 -17.42 3.47 26.83
N GLN A 274 -16.41 2.63 27.13
CA GLN A 274 -15.08 3.10 27.52
C GLN A 274 -14.33 3.68 26.33
N ILE A 275 -14.43 3.03 25.15
CA ILE A 275 -13.83 3.54 23.89
C ILE A 275 -14.53 4.84 23.48
N SER A 276 -15.86 4.94 23.60
CA SER A 276 -16.60 6.21 23.35
C SER A 276 -16.10 7.35 24.25
N GLY A 277 -15.78 7.06 25.51
CA GLY A 277 -15.14 8.02 26.40
C GLY A 277 -13.76 8.48 25.92
N LEU A 278 -12.97 7.57 25.31
CA LEU A 278 -11.68 7.91 24.72
C LEU A 278 -11.82 8.69 23.41
N VAL A 279 -12.85 8.38 22.61
CA VAL A 279 -13.22 9.17 21.43
C VAL A 279 -13.50 10.63 21.81
N GLN A 280 -14.28 10.85 22.88
CA GLN A 280 -14.57 12.20 23.34
C GLN A 280 -13.27 12.92 23.79
N LYS A 281 -12.41 12.24 24.54
CA LYS A 281 -11.12 12.81 24.93
C LYS A 281 -10.22 13.17 23.72
N ALA A 282 -10.23 12.35 22.67
CA ALA A 282 -9.49 12.65 21.45
C ALA A 282 -10.05 13.92 20.77
N LYS A 283 -11.38 14.06 20.66
CA LYS A 283 -12.03 15.26 20.14
C LYS A 283 -11.71 16.52 20.94
N ASP A 284 -11.57 16.39 22.25
CA ASP A 284 -11.23 17.49 23.15
C ASP A 284 -9.72 17.78 23.22
N GLY A 285 -8.88 17.08 22.46
CA GLY A 285 -7.41 17.21 22.46
C GLY A 285 -6.74 16.66 23.74
N ALA A 286 -7.48 15.87 24.53
CA ALA A 286 -7.04 15.33 25.83
C ALA A 286 -6.62 13.83 25.75
N PHE A 287 -6.35 13.31 24.56
CA PHE A 287 -5.90 11.93 24.37
C PHE A 287 -4.37 11.86 24.48
N GLY A 288 -3.88 11.45 25.65
CA GLY A 288 -2.45 11.30 25.99
C GLY A 288 -1.96 9.85 25.93
N ASN A 289 -0.80 9.61 26.54
CA ASN A 289 -0.21 8.27 26.59
C ASN A 289 -0.98 7.31 27.51
N GLU A 290 -1.63 7.81 28.55
CA GLU A 290 -2.47 7.01 29.45
C GLU A 290 -3.72 6.52 28.71
N GLU A 291 -4.37 7.40 27.93
CA GLU A 291 -5.51 7.05 27.10
C GLU A 291 -5.12 6.06 26.00
N ALA A 292 -3.96 6.22 25.40
CA ALA A 292 -3.43 5.29 24.41
C ALA A 292 -3.19 3.89 25.02
N ALA A 293 -2.61 3.82 26.20
CA ALA A 293 -2.41 2.56 26.91
C ALA A 293 -3.76 1.89 27.27
N LEU A 294 -4.74 2.69 27.72
CA LEU A 294 -6.09 2.21 28.01
C LEU A 294 -6.79 1.69 26.75
N LEU A 295 -6.72 2.42 25.61
CA LEU A 295 -7.27 1.98 24.34
C LEU A 295 -6.66 0.64 23.91
N LYS A 296 -5.32 0.51 23.97
CA LYS A 296 -4.62 -0.74 23.66
C LYS A 296 -5.10 -1.90 24.53
N ALA A 297 -5.29 -1.68 25.84
CA ALA A 297 -5.80 -2.68 26.77
C ALA A 297 -7.24 -3.09 26.44
N LEU A 298 -8.13 -2.13 26.12
CA LEU A 298 -9.51 -2.38 25.74
C LEU A 298 -9.63 -3.16 24.43
N VAL A 299 -8.88 -2.76 23.39
CA VAL A 299 -8.85 -3.42 22.08
C VAL A 299 -8.27 -4.84 22.19
N THR A 300 -7.29 -5.03 23.09
CA THR A 300 -6.73 -6.36 23.35
C THR A 300 -7.73 -7.27 24.10
N SER A 301 -8.32 -6.76 25.18
CA SER A 301 -9.21 -7.55 26.05
C SER A 301 -10.54 -7.91 25.39
N SER A 302 -11.06 -7.07 24.48
CA SER A 302 -12.24 -7.35 23.66
C SER A 302 -11.99 -8.38 22.56
N GLY A 303 -10.73 -8.77 22.30
CA GLY A 303 -10.35 -9.59 21.17
C GLY A 303 -10.27 -8.86 19.82
N GLY A 304 -10.38 -7.52 19.81
CA GLY A 304 -10.33 -6.71 18.59
C GLY A 304 -9.04 -6.90 17.79
N LEU A 305 -7.87 -6.94 18.46
CA LEU A 305 -6.59 -7.23 17.82
C LEU A 305 -6.55 -8.65 17.22
N ALA A 306 -7.05 -9.64 17.94
CA ALA A 306 -7.05 -11.02 17.48
C ALA A 306 -7.94 -11.23 16.25
N ARG A 307 -9.12 -10.58 16.23
CA ARG A 307 -10.03 -10.62 15.07
C ARG A 307 -9.42 -9.94 13.84
N ALA A 308 -8.86 -8.76 14.01
CA ALA A 308 -8.18 -8.06 12.91
C ALA A 308 -6.96 -8.84 12.37
N ALA A 309 -6.21 -9.52 13.26
CA ALA A 309 -5.12 -10.41 12.85
C ALA A 309 -5.63 -11.62 12.06
N ALA A 310 -6.77 -12.21 12.45
CA ALA A 310 -7.39 -13.30 11.71
C ALA A 310 -7.86 -12.87 10.30
N ASP A 311 -8.40 -11.65 10.17
CA ASP A 311 -8.75 -11.11 8.85
C ASP A 311 -7.51 -10.86 8.00
N MET A 312 -6.44 -10.32 8.56
CA MET A 312 -5.16 -10.17 7.86
C MET A 312 -4.65 -11.52 7.33
N GLU A 313 -4.69 -12.57 8.16
CA GLU A 313 -4.29 -13.93 7.80
C GLU A 313 -5.21 -14.50 6.69
N LEU A 314 -6.52 -14.28 6.78
CA LEU A 314 -7.47 -14.68 5.74
C LEU A 314 -7.15 -14.06 4.37
N TYR A 315 -6.83 -12.77 4.32
CA TYR A 315 -6.44 -12.12 3.07
C TYR A 315 -5.07 -12.59 2.57
N ALA A 316 -4.14 -12.89 3.47
CA ALA A 316 -2.87 -13.53 3.10
C ALA A 316 -3.08 -14.92 2.50
N GLU A 317 -3.96 -15.74 3.07
CA GLU A 317 -4.31 -17.07 2.55
C GLU A 317 -4.98 -16.97 1.18
N ARG A 318 -5.90 -16.03 0.98
CA ARG A 318 -6.53 -15.79 -0.33
C ARG A 318 -5.51 -15.37 -1.39
N ALA A 319 -4.56 -14.52 -1.03
CA ALA A 319 -3.46 -14.16 -1.93
C ALA A 319 -2.58 -15.37 -2.28
N LEU A 320 -2.27 -16.25 -1.32
CA LEU A 320 -1.56 -17.51 -1.56
C LEU A 320 -2.36 -18.46 -2.46
N GLN A 321 -3.66 -18.61 -2.24
CA GLN A 321 -4.54 -19.41 -3.10
C GLN A 321 -4.54 -18.91 -4.54
N ALA A 322 -4.57 -17.58 -4.74
CA ALA A 322 -4.46 -17.01 -6.09
C ALA A 322 -3.11 -17.39 -6.74
N ILE A 323 -1.99 -17.31 -6.00
CA ILE A 323 -0.67 -17.74 -6.51
C ILE A 323 -0.66 -19.24 -6.87
N ASP A 324 -1.28 -20.08 -6.04
CA ASP A 324 -1.30 -21.54 -6.24
C ASP A 324 -2.13 -21.97 -7.47
N THR A 325 -3.02 -21.11 -7.95
CA THR A 325 -3.80 -21.33 -9.19
C THR A 325 -3.12 -20.79 -10.46
N LEU A 326 -2.07 -19.97 -10.31
CA LEU A 326 -1.28 -19.49 -11.45
C LEU A 326 -0.46 -20.64 -12.07
N PRO A 327 -0.12 -20.55 -13.36
CA PRO A 327 0.81 -21.49 -13.99
C PRO A 327 2.12 -21.59 -13.19
N ASP A 328 2.73 -22.79 -13.16
CA ASP A 328 4.00 -23.00 -12.50
C ASP A 328 5.08 -22.12 -13.15
N HIS A 329 5.61 -21.20 -12.35
CA HIS A 329 6.64 -20.25 -12.76
C HIS A 329 7.48 -19.89 -11.54
N GLY A 330 8.81 -19.73 -11.73
CA GLY A 330 9.72 -19.42 -10.62
C GLY A 330 9.35 -18.15 -9.84
N VAL A 331 8.70 -17.17 -10.50
CA VAL A 331 8.23 -15.94 -9.85
C VAL A 331 7.15 -16.19 -8.77
N SER A 332 6.45 -17.35 -8.82
CA SER A 332 5.46 -17.72 -7.80
C SER A 332 6.11 -17.81 -6.42
N ASP A 333 7.33 -18.31 -6.31
CA ASP A 333 8.05 -18.37 -5.04
C ASP A 333 8.46 -16.99 -4.55
N VAL A 334 8.84 -16.09 -5.46
CA VAL A 334 9.15 -14.69 -5.13
C VAL A 334 7.91 -13.97 -4.58
N PHE A 335 6.72 -14.22 -5.16
CA PHE A 335 5.45 -13.72 -4.61
C PHE A 335 5.16 -14.27 -3.21
N ARG A 336 5.36 -15.59 -2.98
CA ARG A 336 5.17 -16.20 -1.66
C ARG A 336 6.12 -15.61 -0.61
N GLU A 337 7.40 -15.43 -0.95
CA GLU A 337 8.39 -14.80 -0.07
C GLU A 337 8.01 -13.34 0.26
N LEU A 338 7.61 -12.56 -0.74
CA LEU A 338 7.18 -11.18 -0.55
C LEU A 338 5.97 -11.11 0.38
N LEU A 339 4.96 -11.95 0.16
CA LEU A 339 3.75 -12.02 0.97
C LEU A 339 4.08 -12.40 2.41
N GLN A 340 4.89 -13.45 2.63
CA GLN A 340 5.32 -13.89 3.95
C GLN A 340 6.13 -12.81 4.68
N ALA A 341 7.03 -12.12 3.97
CA ALA A 341 7.80 -11.03 4.55
C ALA A 341 6.91 -9.85 4.97
N LYS A 342 5.80 -9.62 4.26
CA LYS A 342 4.86 -8.54 4.53
C LYS A 342 3.77 -8.91 5.54
N CYS A 343 3.42 -10.18 5.67
CA CYS A 343 2.43 -10.66 6.65
C CYS A 343 2.95 -10.65 8.11
N ARG A 344 4.27 -10.57 8.34
CA ARG A 344 4.84 -10.63 9.69
C ARG A 344 4.56 -9.36 10.48
N VAL A 345 3.78 -9.47 11.55
CA VAL A 345 3.68 -8.47 12.61
C VAL A 345 4.73 -8.82 13.68
N ARG A 346 5.88 -8.14 13.66
CA ARG A 346 6.88 -8.32 14.71
C ARG A 346 6.52 -7.41 15.88
N SER A 347 6.23 -7.98 17.06
CA SER A 347 6.43 -7.25 18.30
C SER A 347 7.96 -7.12 18.50
N SER A 348 8.47 -5.91 18.58
CA SER A 348 9.81 -5.68 19.13
C SER A 348 9.88 -6.36 20.49
N ARG A 349 10.91 -7.20 20.68
CA ARG A 349 11.20 -7.82 21.98
C ARG A 349 11.86 -6.80 22.87
#